data_e09640a9af829cb2ed4d5927187be1df
#
_entry.id   e09640a9af829cb2ed4d5927187be1df
#
_cell.length_a   1.000
_cell.length_b   1.000
_cell.length_c   1.000
_cell.angle_alpha   90.00
_cell.angle_beta   90.00
_cell.angle_gamma   90.00
#
_symmetry.space_group_name_H-M   'P 1'
#
loop_
_entity.id
_entity.type
_entity.pdbx_description
1 polymer ?
#
loop_
_entity_poly.entity_id
_entity_poly.type
_entity_poly.pdbx_seq_one_letter_code
_entity_poly.pdbx_strand_id
1 'polypeptide(L)'
;MKIAVLGATGWIGGAILKEALSRGHEVTALVRDPSKLPTTDVAVRTVDLNQPLVADSFTNQDVVIAAIGGRAAQNHEIVAGTATHLLAILPKAKVPRLLWVGGAGSLEVAPGVALVSSPDFPEAYKSEALAAVEALKVFREANTTVNWTFVSPAAEIYPGESEGPYRLGGDSFFTDANGQSRISVTDYAKAMLDEAEKGTHPNQRISVAY
;
A
#
# COMPACT_ATOMS: atom_id res chain seq x y z
N MET A 1 10.74 -15.19 1.82
CA MET A 1 9.28 -15.18 2.09
C MET A 1 8.53 -15.35 0.78
N LYS A 2 7.29 -15.82 0.85
CA LYS A 2 6.33 -15.84 -0.27
C LYS A 2 5.47 -14.60 -0.22
N ILE A 3 5.67 -13.68 -1.16
CA ILE A 3 5.03 -12.36 -1.18
C ILE A 3 4.11 -12.26 -2.39
N ALA A 4 2.83 -11.99 -2.16
CA ALA A 4 1.92 -11.62 -3.25
C ALA A 4 1.80 -10.10 -3.35
N VAL A 5 2.00 -9.55 -4.55
CA VAL A 5 1.86 -8.11 -4.82
C VAL A 5 0.61 -7.87 -5.68
N LEU A 6 -0.42 -7.31 -5.07
CA LEU A 6 -1.64 -6.90 -5.76
C LEU A 6 -1.47 -5.48 -6.31
N GLY A 7 -1.70 -5.32 -7.62
CA GLY A 7 -1.42 -4.06 -8.31
C GLY A 7 0.03 -3.94 -8.81
N ALA A 8 0.72 -5.07 -9.02
CA ALA A 8 2.13 -5.13 -9.45
C ALA A 8 2.43 -4.45 -10.80
N THR A 9 1.42 -4.19 -11.63
CA THR A 9 1.57 -3.43 -12.90
C THR A 9 1.46 -1.92 -12.70
N GLY A 10 1.09 -1.45 -11.51
CA GLY A 10 1.05 -0.03 -11.17
C GLY A 10 2.45 0.51 -10.85
N TRP A 11 2.59 1.83 -10.82
CA TRP A 11 3.86 2.50 -10.55
C TRP A 11 4.47 2.10 -9.19
N ILE A 12 3.73 2.26 -8.08
CA ILE A 12 4.22 1.88 -6.75
C ILE A 12 4.30 0.35 -6.61
N GLY A 13 3.29 -0.37 -7.08
CA GLY A 13 3.28 -1.84 -7.04
C GLY A 13 4.42 -2.47 -7.82
N GLY A 14 4.80 -1.88 -8.97
CA GLY A 14 5.97 -2.30 -9.74
C GLY A 14 7.29 -2.06 -9.03
N ALA A 15 7.43 -0.94 -8.30
CA ALA A 15 8.60 -0.68 -7.47
C ALA A 15 8.72 -1.68 -6.31
N ILE A 16 7.60 -2.00 -5.65
CA ILE A 16 7.53 -3.02 -4.59
C ILE A 16 7.87 -4.41 -5.14
N LEU A 17 7.34 -4.78 -6.31
CA LEU A 17 7.67 -6.02 -7.00
C LEU A 17 9.18 -6.13 -7.26
N LYS A 18 9.77 -5.09 -7.84
CA LYS A 18 11.21 -5.02 -8.14
C LYS A 18 12.04 -5.18 -6.86
N GLU A 19 11.70 -4.48 -5.80
CA GLU A 19 12.42 -4.54 -4.52
C GLU A 19 12.30 -5.93 -3.89
N ALA A 20 11.11 -6.56 -3.90
CA ALA A 20 10.91 -7.90 -3.38
C ALA A 20 11.75 -8.96 -4.12
N LEU A 21 11.80 -8.88 -5.45
CA LEU A 21 12.64 -9.76 -6.27
C LEU A 21 14.13 -9.54 -6.00
N SER A 22 14.58 -8.29 -5.85
CA SER A 22 15.99 -7.96 -5.58
C SER A 22 16.48 -8.50 -4.23
N ARG A 23 15.56 -8.64 -3.26
CA ARG A 23 15.83 -9.26 -1.95
C ARG A 23 15.76 -10.79 -1.98
N GLY A 24 15.49 -11.41 -3.12
CA GLY A 24 15.41 -12.86 -3.26
C GLY A 24 14.15 -13.50 -2.70
N HIS A 25 13.04 -12.75 -2.61
CA HIS A 25 11.76 -13.32 -2.21
C HIS A 25 11.10 -14.09 -3.36
N GLU A 26 10.30 -15.09 -3.01
CA GLU A 26 9.41 -15.77 -3.94
C GLU A 26 8.16 -14.89 -4.15
N VAL A 27 8.06 -14.27 -5.33
CA VAL A 27 7.02 -13.26 -5.57
C VAL A 27 5.93 -13.79 -6.50
N THR A 28 4.68 -13.54 -6.15
CA THR A 28 3.50 -13.76 -6.99
C THR A 28 2.88 -12.40 -7.33
N ALA A 29 2.84 -12.05 -8.61
CA ALA A 29 2.13 -10.87 -9.08
C ALA A 29 0.63 -11.18 -9.22
N LEU A 30 -0.21 -10.42 -8.51
CA LEU A 30 -1.67 -10.48 -8.63
C LEU A 30 -2.11 -9.31 -9.51
N VAL A 31 -2.48 -9.60 -10.75
CA VAL A 31 -2.73 -8.58 -11.78
C VAL A 31 -3.94 -8.93 -12.64
N ARG A 32 -4.61 -7.92 -13.17
CA ARG A 32 -5.71 -8.10 -14.11
C ARG A 32 -5.21 -8.49 -15.51
N ASP A 33 -4.12 -7.89 -15.94
CA ASP A 33 -3.53 -8.08 -17.27
C ASP A 33 -2.03 -8.39 -17.14
N PRO A 34 -1.65 -9.67 -17.25
CA PRO A 34 -0.25 -10.11 -17.14
C PRO A 34 0.69 -9.50 -18.18
N SER A 35 0.17 -9.10 -19.35
CA SER A 35 1.00 -8.54 -20.44
C SER A 35 1.65 -7.20 -20.07
N LYS A 36 1.17 -6.55 -18.99
CA LYS A 36 1.69 -5.27 -18.48
C LYS A 36 2.76 -5.43 -17.40
N LEU A 37 3.13 -6.65 -17.05
CA LEU A 37 4.20 -6.87 -16.08
C LEU A 37 5.56 -6.49 -16.66
N PRO A 38 6.43 -5.83 -15.87
CA PRO A 38 7.76 -5.42 -16.33
C PRO A 38 8.76 -6.58 -16.44
N THR A 39 8.41 -7.76 -15.95
CA THR A 39 9.25 -8.97 -15.95
C THR A 39 8.41 -10.22 -16.11
N THR A 40 9.00 -11.26 -16.67
CA THR A 40 8.42 -12.61 -16.81
C THR A 40 8.89 -13.56 -15.69
N ASP A 41 9.89 -13.17 -14.90
CA ASP A 41 10.51 -14.01 -13.87
C ASP A 41 9.76 -13.93 -12.53
N VAL A 42 8.44 -14.00 -12.61
CA VAL A 42 7.55 -13.91 -11.45
C VAL A 42 6.35 -14.82 -11.65
N ALA A 43 5.92 -15.51 -10.59
CA ALA A 43 4.65 -16.23 -10.63
C ALA A 43 3.48 -15.24 -10.81
N VAL A 44 2.49 -15.61 -11.61
CA VAL A 44 1.36 -14.73 -11.93
C VAL A 44 0.05 -15.42 -11.59
N ARG A 45 -0.85 -14.68 -10.96
CA ARG A 45 -2.27 -15.06 -10.82
C ARG A 45 -3.14 -13.91 -11.30
N THR A 46 -4.11 -14.22 -12.15
CA THR A 46 -5.05 -13.20 -12.64
C THR A 46 -6.08 -12.89 -11.57
N VAL A 47 -6.17 -11.60 -11.19
CA VAL A 47 -7.13 -11.08 -10.22
C VAL A 47 -7.75 -9.81 -10.77
N ASP A 48 -9.06 -9.81 -10.95
CA ASP A 48 -9.84 -8.63 -11.34
C ASP A 48 -10.63 -8.13 -10.13
N LEU A 49 -10.32 -6.93 -9.67
CA LEU A 49 -10.97 -6.31 -8.51
C LEU A 49 -12.44 -5.91 -8.76
N ASN A 50 -12.89 -5.94 -10.02
CA ASN A 50 -14.30 -5.75 -10.37
C ASN A 50 -15.12 -7.05 -10.22
N GLN A 51 -14.45 -8.16 -9.92
CA GLN A 51 -15.07 -9.45 -9.66
C GLN A 51 -14.91 -9.86 -8.19
N PRO A 52 -15.75 -10.76 -7.68
CA PRO A 52 -15.58 -11.28 -6.34
C PRO A 52 -14.20 -11.92 -6.16
N LEU A 53 -13.47 -11.50 -5.12
CA LEU A 53 -12.20 -12.11 -4.78
C LEU A 53 -12.42 -13.53 -4.22
N VAL A 54 -11.58 -14.47 -4.63
CA VAL A 54 -11.60 -15.86 -4.15
C VAL A 54 -10.34 -16.16 -3.34
N ALA A 55 -10.50 -16.95 -2.27
CA ALA A 55 -9.39 -17.27 -1.36
C ALA A 55 -8.22 -17.95 -2.08
N ASP A 56 -8.50 -18.79 -3.06
CA ASP A 56 -7.51 -19.56 -3.81
C ASP A 56 -6.49 -18.65 -4.53
N SER A 57 -6.90 -17.44 -4.90
CA SER A 57 -6.00 -16.45 -5.51
C SER A 57 -4.88 -15.98 -4.57
N PHE A 58 -5.03 -16.16 -3.26
CA PHE A 58 -4.10 -15.69 -2.24
C PHE A 58 -3.41 -16.81 -1.46
N THR A 59 -3.75 -18.07 -1.70
CA THR A 59 -3.20 -19.21 -0.95
C THR A 59 -1.68 -19.32 -1.08
N ASN A 60 -1.05 -19.88 -0.02
CA ASN A 60 0.38 -20.17 0.01
C ASN A 60 1.25 -18.90 -0.05
N GLN A 61 0.81 -17.82 0.60
CA GLN A 61 1.56 -16.58 0.75
C GLN A 61 1.81 -16.30 2.23
N ASP A 62 3.00 -15.79 2.55
CA ASP A 62 3.34 -15.31 3.90
C ASP A 62 2.76 -13.91 4.13
N VAL A 63 2.73 -13.09 3.07
CA VAL A 63 2.22 -11.72 3.08
C VAL A 63 1.59 -11.33 1.74
N VAL A 64 0.53 -10.56 1.80
CA VAL A 64 -0.02 -9.82 0.64
C VAL A 64 0.34 -8.34 0.81
N ILE A 65 0.90 -7.75 -0.24
CA ILE A 65 1.13 -6.30 -0.33
C ILE A 65 0.17 -5.75 -1.38
N ALA A 66 -0.73 -4.86 -0.98
CA ALA A 66 -1.73 -4.28 -1.87
C ALA A 66 -1.39 -2.83 -2.22
N ALA A 67 -1.15 -2.57 -3.50
CA ALA A 67 -0.87 -1.25 -4.06
C ALA A 67 -2.00 -0.86 -5.04
N ILE A 68 -3.16 -0.51 -4.47
CA ILE A 68 -4.38 -0.24 -5.21
C ILE A 68 -4.70 1.26 -5.19
N GLY A 69 -4.95 1.81 -6.38
CA GLY A 69 -5.44 3.17 -6.57
C GLY A 69 -6.60 3.22 -7.56
N GLY A 70 -7.52 4.16 -7.35
CA GLY A 70 -8.69 4.37 -8.22
C GLY A 70 -8.46 5.34 -9.37
N ARG A 71 -7.34 6.06 -9.37
CA ARG A 71 -7.08 7.21 -10.26
C ARG A 71 -7.12 6.86 -11.74
N ALA A 72 -6.42 5.78 -12.14
CA ALA A 72 -6.31 5.40 -13.54
C ALA A 72 -7.65 5.02 -14.19
N ALA A 73 -8.61 4.53 -13.40
CA ALA A 73 -9.95 4.15 -13.85
C ALA A 73 -11.04 5.13 -13.38
N GLN A 74 -10.67 6.22 -12.68
CA GLN A 74 -11.60 7.15 -12.01
C GLN A 74 -12.63 6.42 -11.13
N ASN A 75 -12.25 5.29 -10.58
CA ASN A 75 -13.04 4.47 -9.68
C ASN A 75 -12.38 4.43 -8.30
N HIS A 76 -12.66 5.44 -7.49
CA HIS A 76 -12.06 5.56 -6.16
C HIS A 76 -12.71 4.62 -5.12
N GLU A 77 -13.93 4.18 -5.34
CA GLU A 77 -14.65 3.25 -4.46
C GLU A 77 -13.99 1.87 -4.39
N ILE A 78 -13.25 1.50 -5.43
CA ILE A 78 -12.52 0.23 -5.49
C ILE A 78 -11.51 0.09 -4.34
N VAL A 79 -10.99 1.21 -3.82
CA VAL A 79 -9.93 1.21 -2.80
C VAL A 79 -10.47 0.66 -1.48
N ALA A 80 -11.51 1.27 -0.91
CA ALA A 80 -12.13 0.80 0.33
C ALA A 80 -12.81 -0.56 0.16
N GLY A 81 -13.46 -0.80 -0.99
CA GLY A 81 -14.06 -2.10 -1.32
C GLY A 81 -13.03 -3.24 -1.33
N THR A 82 -11.87 -3.01 -1.95
CA THR A 82 -10.78 -4.00 -1.96
C THR A 82 -10.22 -4.24 -0.55
N ALA A 83 -10.05 -3.19 0.26
CA ALA A 83 -9.61 -3.33 1.65
C ALA A 83 -10.57 -4.24 2.44
N THR A 84 -11.89 -3.98 2.36
CA THR A 84 -12.92 -4.79 2.99
C THR A 84 -12.85 -6.26 2.56
N HIS A 85 -12.75 -6.49 1.25
CA HIS A 85 -12.70 -7.86 0.71
C HIS A 85 -11.42 -8.60 1.13
N LEU A 86 -10.24 -7.95 1.09
CA LEU A 86 -8.99 -8.59 1.51
C LEU A 86 -9.01 -8.95 2.99
N LEU A 87 -9.47 -8.06 3.87
CA LEU A 87 -9.56 -8.33 5.30
C LEU A 87 -10.51 -9.49 5.63
N ALA A 88 -11.52 -9.74 4.79
CA ALA A 88 -12.44 -10.87 4.94
C ALA A 88 -11.94 -12.19 4.31
N ILE A 89 -11.16 -12.11 3.21
CA ILE A 89 -10.78 -13.31 2.44
C ILE A 89 -9.43 -13.88 2.84
N LEU A 90 -8.46 -13.05 3.25
CA LEU A 90 -7.11 -13.50 3.60
C LEU A 90 -7.08 -14.49 4.77
N PRO A 91 -7.93 -14.38 5.82
CA PRO A 91 -8.05 -15.43 6.84
C PRO A 91 -8.44 -16.79 6.24
N LYS A 92 -9.35 -16.79 5.27
CA LYS A 92 -9.82 -18.02 4.58
C LYS A 92 -8.71 -18.62 3.71
N ALA A 93 -7.87 -17.77 3.12
CA ALA A 93 -6.68 -18.17 2.35
C ALA A 93 -5.50 -18.58 3.25
N LYS A 94 -5.62 -18.45 4.58
CA LYS A 94 -4.57 -18.68 5.57
C LYS A 94 -3.35 -17.77 5.37
N VAL A 95 -3.58 -16.53 4.92
CA VAL A 95 -2.56 -15.51 4.81
C VAL A 95 -2.55 -14.67 6.08
N PRO A 96 -1.46 -14.69 6.86
CA PRO A 96 -1.43 -14.03 8.17
C PRO A 96 -1.22 -12.53 8.12
N ARG A 97 -0.74 -11.98 6.98
CA ARG A 97 -0.22 -10.62 6.92
C ARG A 97 -0.70 -9.86 5.68
N LEU A 98 -1.13 -8.60 5.88
CA LEU A 98 -1.49 -7.67 4.81
C LEU A 98 -0.75 -6.34 5.02
N LEU A 99 0.02 -5.91 4.02
CA LEU A 99 0.52 -4.54 3.94
C LEU A 99 -0.29 -3.79 2.88
N TRP A 100 -0.69 -2.58 3.23
CA TRP A 100 -1.50 -1.74 2.36
C TRP A 100 -0.77 -0.44 2.03
N VAL A 101 -0.63 -0.14 0.74
CA VAL A 101 -0.14 1.16 0.28
C VAL A 101 -1.23 2.19 0.55
N GLY A 102 -0.98 3.04 1.52
CA GLY A 102 -1.89 4.09 1.94
C GLY A 102 -1.70 5.39 1.18
N GLY A 103 -2.23 6.47 1.75
CA GLY A 103 -2.08 7.83 1.27
C GLY A 103 -1.73 8.80 2.39
N ALA A 104 -1.07 9.92 2.07
CA ALA A 104 -0.73 10.96 3.03
C ALA A 104 -1.95 11.76 3.51
N GLY A 105 -3.03 11.79 2.72
CA GLY A 105 -4.19 12.63 3.01
C GLY A 105 -4.86 12.40 4.36
N SER A 106 -4.70 11.19 4.94
CA SER A 106 -5.22 10.83 6.26
C SER A 106 -4.26 11.16 7.41
N LEU A 107 -3.03 11.63 7.14
CA LEU A 107 -2.09 12.04 8.18
C LEU A 107 -2.58 13.30 8.88
N GLU A 108 -2.37 13.39 10.19
CA GLU A 108 -2.87 14.49 11.01
C GLU A 108 -1.87 15.65 11.02
N VAL A 109 -2.32 16.82 10.58
CA VAL A 109 -1.57 18.10 10.66
C VAL A 109 -1.79 18.79 12.01
N ALA A 110 -2.85 18.44 12.71
CA ALA A 110 -3.18 18.76 14.10
C ALA A 110 -4.06 17.63 14.64
N PRO A 111 -4.22 17.48 15.98
CA PRO A 111 -5.05 16.42 16.55
C PRO A 111 -6.45 16.37 15.93
N GLY A 112 -6.77 15.25 15.26
CA GLY A 112 -8.05 15.02 14.59
C GLY A 112 -8.25 15.78 13.28
N VAL A 113 -7.24 16.51 12.77
CA VAL A 113 -7.32 17.28 11.51
C VAL A 113 -6.46 16.60 10.45
N ALA A 114 -7.10 15.91 9.51
CA ALA A 114 -6.42 15.25 8.41
C ALA A 114 -5.86 16.24 7.38
N LEU A 115 -4.70 15.93 6.80
CA LEU A 115 -4.03 16.73 5.77
C LEU A 115 -4.98 17.05 4.59
N VAL A 116 -5.84 16.12 4.18
CA VAL A 116 -6.82 16.31 3.08
C VAL A 116 -7.83 17.42 3.38
N SER A 117 -8.01 17.77 4.66
CA SER A 117 -8.93 18.84 5.10
C SER A 117 -8.25 20.23 5.13
N SER A 118 -6.95 20.30 4.85
CA SER A 118 -6.22 21.57 4.80
C SER A 118 -6.70 22.41 3.62
N PRO A 119 -6.84 23.75 3.79
CA PRO A 119 -7.28 24.64 2.72
C PRO A 119 -6.42 24.57 1.45
N ASP A 120 -5.13 24.35 1.64
CA ASP A 120 -4.15 24.29 0.55
C ASP A 120 -3.95 22.88 -0.05
N PHE A 121 -4.80 21.91 0.34
CA PHE A 121 -4.69 20.56 -0.22
C PHE A 121 -5.03 20.57 -1.72
N PRO A 122 -4.14 20.05 -2.60
CA PRO A 122 -4.35 20.14 -4.05
C PRO A 122 -5.61 19.38 -4.49
N GLU A 123 -6.54 20.07 -5.14
CA GLU A 123 -7.82 19.52 -5.58
C GLU A 123 -7.65 18.30 -6.51
N ALA A 124 -6.62 18.32 -7.35
CA ALA A 124 -6.32 17.22 -8.28
C ALA A 124 -6.06 15.86 -7.59
N TYR A 125 -5.71 15.84 -6.30
CA TYR A 125 -5.45 14.62 -5.53
C TYR A 125 -6.52 14.30 -4.50
N LYS A 126 -7.53 15.19 -4.33
CA LYS A 126 -8.48 15.11 -3.23
C LYS A 126 -9.33 13.85 -3.24
N SER A 127 -9.85 13.45 -4.40
CA SER A 127 -10.66 12.23 -4.52
C SER A 127 -9.86 10.97 -4.18
N GLU A 128 -8.60 10.90 -4.60
CA GLU A 128 -7.70 9.78 -4.27
C GLU A 128 -7.34 9.76 -2.78
N ALA A 129 -7.07 10.94 -2.22
CA ALA A 129 -6.77 11.08 -0.79
C ALA A 129 -7.97 10.68 0.08
N LEU A 130 -9.18 11.09 -0.28
CA LEU A 130 -10.41 10.69 0.42
C LEU A 130 -10.65 9.18 0.32
N ALA A 131 -10.40 8.56 -0.82
CA ALA A 131 -10.50 7.11 -0.95
C ALA A 131 -9.51 6.37 -0.03
N ALA A 132 -8.30 6.90 0.14
CA ALA A 132 -7.32 6.35 1.09
C ALA A 132 -7.74 6.57 2.55
N VAL A 133 -8.40 7.69 2.88
CA VAL A 133 -9.01 7.94 4.20
C VAL A 133 -10.08 6.90 4.50
N GLU A 134 -10.99 6.65 3.57
CA GLU A 134 -12.05 5.64 3.74
C GLU A 134 -11.47 4.22 3.88
N ALA A 135 -10.44 3.89 3.10
CA ALA A 135 -9.76 2.61 3.27
C ALA A 135 -9.13 2.46 4.67
N LEU A 136 -8.46 3.50 5.19
CA LEU A 136 -7.89 3.47 6.53
C LEU A 136 -8.97 3.26 7.61
N LYS A 137 -10.14 3.86 7.44
CA LYS A 137 -11.29 3.65 8.32
C LYS A 137 -11.73 2.18 8.31
N VAL A 138 -11.83 1.56 7.13
CA VAL A 138 -12.12 0.13 7.00
C VAL A 138 -11.12 -0.72 7.80
N PHE A 139 -9.82 -0.42 7.71
CA PHE A 139 -8.79 -1.12 8.47
C PHE A 139 -8.96 -0.96 9.98
N ARG A 140 -9.24 0.24 10.47
CA ARG A 140 -9.39 0.54 11.90
C ARG A 140 -10.64 -0.10 12.52
N GLU A 141 -11.70 -0.25 11.74
CA GLU A 141 -12.97 -0.85 12.17
C GLU A 141 -13.02 -2.37 11.94
N ALA A 142 -12.01 -2.94 11.27
CA ALA A 142 -12.03 -4.34 10.89
C ALA A 142 -11.93 -5.29 12.08
N ASN A 143 -12.85 -6.26 12.14
CA ASN A 143 -12.72 -7.43 12.99
C ASN A 143 -12.15 -8.58 12.19
N THR A 144 -10.83 -8.73 12.20
CA THR A 144 -10.09 -9.71 11.38
C THR A 144 -8.93 -10.31 12.16
N THR A 145 -8.51 -11.51 11.77
CA THR A 145 -7.31 -12.18 12.31
C THR A 145 -6.04 -11.88 11.50
N VAL A 146 -6.17 -11.12 10.40
CA VAL A 146 -5.02 -10.72 9.60
C VAL A 146 -4.29 -9.59 10.30
N ASN A 147 -2.99 -9.75 10.51
CA ASN A 147 -2.12 -8.65 10.96
C ASN A 147 -1.92 -7.68 9.80
N TRP A 148 -2.54 -6.52 9.86
CA TRP A 148 -2.42 -5.52 8.81
C TRP A 148 -1.47 -4.38 9.20
N THR A 149 -0.81 -3.79 8.22
CA THR A 149 -0.12 -2.49 8.36
C THR A 149 -0.52 -1.60 7.20
N PHE A 150 -1.04 -0.42 7.52
CA PHE A 150 -1.37 0.60 6.53
C PHE A 150 -0.21 1.59 6.44
N VAL A 151 0.49 1.62 5.31
CA VAL A 151 1.72 2.41 5.15
C VAL A 151 1.41 3.66 4.33
N SER A 152 1.31 4.80 5.01
CA SER A 152 1.13 6.11 4.35
C SER A 152 2.46 6.63 3.82
N PRO A 153 2.57 6.97 2.52
CA PRO A 153 3.75 7.66 2.01
C PRO A 153 3.81 9.11 2.54
N ALA A 154 4.90 9.78 2.23
CA ALA A 154 5.02 11.24 2.33
C ALA A 154 3.95 11.96 1.47
N ALA A 155 3.75 13.26 1.71
CA ALA A 155 2.83 14.06 0.89
C ALA A 155 3.22 14.03 -0.60
N GLU A 156 4.51 14.04 -0.87
CA GLU A 156 5.07 13.84 -2.20
C GLU A 156 5.82 12.51 -2.26
N ILE A 157 5.25 11.55 -3.02
CA ILE A 157 5.97 10.37 -3.48
C ILE A 157 6.33 10.59 -4.95
N TYR A 158 7.59 10.41 -5.32
CA TYR A 158 8.09 10.75 -6.66
C TYR A 158 8.94 9.63 -7.27
N PRO A 159 9.05 9.56 -8.61
CA PRO A 159 9.95 8.65 -9.28
C PRO A 159 11.40 9.06 -9.03
N GLY A 160 12.22 8.15 -8.52
CA GLY A 160 13.62 8.42 -8.21
C GLY A 160 14.33 7.22 -7.62
N GLU A 161 15.65 7.28 -7.65
CA GLU A 161 16.52 6.35 -6.95
C GLU A 161 16.47 6.60 -5.44
N SER A 162 17.14 5.74 -4.67
CA SER A 162 17.26 5.90 -3.23
C SER A 162 18.05 7.15 -2.89
N GLU A 163 17.52 8.00 -2.00
CA GLU A 163 18.20 9.17 -1.46
C GLU A 163 18.81 8.92 -0.08
N GLY A 164 18.50 7.78 0.53
CA GLY A 164 19.09 7.41 1.82
C GLY A 164 18.07 6.96 2.86
N PRO A 165 18.39 7.08 4.15
CA PRO A 165 17.53 6.59 5.20
C PRO A 165 16.21 7.38 5.27
N TYR A 166 15.12 6.68 5.37
CA TYR A 166 13.79 7.24 5.67
C TYR A 166 13.49 7.18 7.17
N ARG A 167 12.54 7.98 7.61
CA ARG A 167 11.98 7.95 8.95
C ARG A 167 10.61 7.31 8.94
N LEU A 168 10.27 6.64 10.05
CA LEU A 168 8.92 6.13 10.30
C LEU A 168 8.21 7.05 11.29
N GLY A 169 6.96 7.34 10.99
CA GLY A 169 6.02 8.00 11.88
C GLY A 169 4.75 7.17 12.06
N GLY A 170 3.84 7.68 12.87
CA GLY A 170 2.50 7.14 13.10
C GLY A 170 1.43 7.97 12.37
N ASP A 171 0.45 8.44 13.12
CA ASP A 171 -0.69 9.20 12.59
C ASP A 171 -0.35 10.64 12.22
N SER A 172 0.67 11.23 12.84
CA SER A 172 1.03 12.63 12.60
C SER A 172 1.73 12.81 11.25
N PHE A 173 1.35 13.87 10.54
CA PHE A 173 2.09 14.38 9.40
C PHE A 173 3.43 14.95 9.86
N PHE A 174 4.49 14.67 9.15
CA PHE A 174 5.81 15.22 9.45
C PHE A 174 6.58 15.61 8.19
N THR A 175 7.55 16.48 8.39
CA THR A 175 8.40 17.04 7.34
C THR A 175 9.88 16.91 7.71
N ASP A 176 10.75 17.12 6.74
CA ASP A 176 12.18 17.29 6.96
C ASP A 176 12.51 18.68 7.55
N ALA A 177 13.79 18.98 7.72
CA ALA A 177 14.26 20.26 8.25
C ALA A 177 13.93 21.47 7.32
N ASN A 178 13.59 21.21 6.06
CA ASN A 178 13.21 22.22 5.08
C ASN A 178 11.68 22.37 4.97
N GLY A 179 10.91 21.69 5.81
CA GLY A 179 9.46 21.70 5.78
C GLY A 179 8.85 20.85 4.66
N GLN A 180 9.63 19.94 4.04
CA GLN A 180 9.16 19.07 2.96
C GLN A 180 8.80 17.69 3.47
N SER A 181 7.66 17.15 3.03
CA SER A 181 7.27 15.77 3.25
C SER A 181 7.35 15.04 1.91
N ARG A 182 8.44 14.31 1.71
CA ARG A 182 8.74 13.65 0.44
C ARG A 182 9.43 12.31 0.62
N ILE A 183 9.29 11.43 -0.37
CA ILE A 183 10.00 10.15 -0.45
C ILE A 183 10.09 9.67 -1.89
N SER A 184 11.23 9.09 -2.28
CA SER A 184 11.32 8.40 -3.57
C SER A 184 10.49 7.10 -3.54
N VAL A 185 9.95 6.71 -4.70
CA VAL A 185 9.23 5.44 -4.81
C VAL A 185 10.12 4.24 -4.47
N THR A 186 11.42 4.36 -4.74
CA THR A 186 12.41 3.32 -4.41
C THR A 186 12.56 3.15 -2.90
N ASP A 187 12.69 4.23 -2.13
CA ASP A 187 12.81 4.12 -0.68
C ASP A 187 11.48 3.79 -0.01
N TYR A 188 10.36 4.23 -0.59
CA TYR A 188 9.04 3.78 -0.14
C TYR A 188 8.87 2.25 -0.33
N ALA A 189 9.30 1.70 -1.47
CA ALA A 189 9.28 0.26 -1.70
C ALA A 189 10.16 -0.49 -0.70
N LYS A 190 11.35 0.03 -0.37
CA LYS A 190 12.20 -0.52 0.68
C LYS A 190 11.49 -0.54 2.04
N ALA A 191 10.83 0.56 2.41
CA ALA A 191 10.09 0.65 3.66
C ALA A 191 8.97 -0.39 3.74
N MET A 192 8.25 -0.61 2.63
CA MET A 192 7.23 -1.66 2.53
C MET A 192 7.83 -3.06 2.75
N LEU A 193 8.97 -3.36 2.14
CA LEU A 193 9.63 -4.66 2.30
C LEU A 193 10.25 -4.82 3.70
N ASP A 194 10.83 -3.77 4.26
CA ASP A 194 11.35 -3.77 5.63
C ASP A 194 10.24 -4.13 6.64
N GLU A 195 9.05 -3.54 6.48
CA GLU A 195 7.91 -3.85 7.34
C GLU A 195 7.34 -5.25 7.06
N ALA A 196 7.35 -5.71 5.80
CA ALA A 196 6.95 -7.07 5.46
C ALA A 196 7.83 -8.11 6.15
N GLU A 197 9.14 -7.89 6.18
CA GLU A 197 10.14 -8.79 6.77
C GLU A 197 10.15 -8.73 8.30
N LYS A 198 10.08 -7.52 8.89
CA LYS A 198 10.19 -7.29 10.33
C LYS A 198 8.87 -7.50 11.07
N GLY A 199 7.74 -7.10 10.48
CA GLY A 199 6.42 -7.24 11.07
C GLY A 199 6.25 -6.47 12.40
N THR A 200 6.87 -5.30 12.52
CA THR A 200 6.96 -4.56 13.79
C THR A 200 5.74 -3.69 14.10
N HIS A 201 4.87 -3.47 13.10
CA HIS A 201 3.72 -2.59 13.24
C HIS A 201 2.38 -3.30 12.89
N PRO A 202 2.01 -4.39 13.63
CA PRO A 202 0.75 -5.08 13.37
C PRO A 202 -0.46 -4.23 13.78
N ASN A 203 -1.50 -4.24 12.97
CA ASN A 203 -2.80 -3.61 13.22
C ASN A 203 -2.72 -2.10 13.47
N GLN A 204 -1.84 -1.41 12.73
CA GLN A 204 -1.70 0.04 12.84
C GLN A 204 -1.31 0.68 11.51
N ARG A 205 -1.46 2.00 11.46
CA ARG A 205 -0.92 2.82 10.41
C ARG A 205 0.49 3.30 10.78
N ILE A 206 1.40 3.28 9.81
CA ILE A 206 2.67 3.99 9.86
C ILE A 206 2.76 4.97 8.70
N SER A 207 3.61 5.97 8.84
CA SER A 207 3.95 6.91 7.77
C SER A 207 5.45 6.87 7.48
N VAL A 208 5.83 7.16 6.23
CA VAL A 208 7.21 7.04 5.73
C VAL A 208 7.58 8.28 4.95
N ALA A 209 8.66 8.97 5.35
CA ALA A 209 9.22 10.14 4.67
C ALA A 209 10.72 10.31 5.02
N TYR A 210 11.42 11.16 4.30
CA TYR A 210 12.76 11.60 4.66
C TYR A 210 12.78 12.52 5.87
#